data_b01239c66992f32508ccf85269335be9
#
_entry.id   b01239c66992f32508ccf85269335be9
#
_cell.length_a   1.000
_cell.length_b   1.000
_cell.length_c   1.000
_cell.angle_alpha   90.00
_cell.angle_beta   90.00
_cell.angle_gamma   90.00
#
_symmetry.space_group_name_H-M   'P 1'
#
loop_
_entity.id
_entity.type
_entity.pdbx_description
1 polymer ?
#
loop_
_entity_poly.entity_id
_entity_poly.type
_entity_poly.pdbx_seq_one_letter_code
_entity_poly.pdbx_strand_id
1 'polypeptide(L)' 'EKKMSEEFREYYVGKQVTALMEEAYEFEGETYFTGYTKEYVKIAVKSAADLSNQFVKGTIRGRLTDDIYLMVEF' A
#
# COMPACT_ATOMS: atom_id res chain seq x y z
N GLU A 1 -4.63 17.56 7.43
CA GLU A 1 -4.55 16.17 7.06
C GLU A 1 -5.89 15.61 6.65
N LYS A 2 -5.93 14.90 5.55
CA LYS A 2 -7.18 14.38 5.03
C LYS A 2 -7.27 12.89 5.22
N LYS A 3 -8.45 12.47 5.64
CA LYS A 3 -8.76 11.07 5.72
C LYS A 3 -9.75 10.74 4.63
N MET A 4 -9.42 9.73 3.85
CA MET A 4 -10.33 9.32 2.79
C MET A 4 -11.37 8.40 3.37
N SER A 5 -12.58 8.51 2.85
CA SER A 5 -13.64 7.62 3.28
C SER A 5 -13.33 6.19 2.80
N GLU A 6 -13.92 5.22 3.49
CA GLU A 6 -13.71 3.84 3.11
C GLU A 6 -14.21 3.57 1.70
N GLU A 7 -15.33 4.15 1.32
CA GLU A 7 -15.86 3.96 -0.03
C GLU A 7 -14.89 4.47 -1.08
N PHE A 8 -14.28 5.61 -0.81
CA PHE A 8 -13.36 6.19 -1.77
C PHE A 8 -12.13 5.32 -1.93
N ARG A 9 -11.63 4.77 -0.83
CA ARG A 9 -10.47 3.90 -0.89
C ARG A 9 -10.79 2.60 -1.63
N GLU A 10 -11.99 2.06 -1.42
CA GLU A 10 -12.38 0.83 -2.10
C GLU A 10 -12.43 1.00 -3.61
N TYR A 11 -12.62 2.22 -4.07
CA TYR A 11 -12.61 2.50 -5.49
C TYR A 11 -11.29 2.08 -6.13
N TYR A 12 -10.22 2.12 -5.37
CA TYR A 12 -8.90 1.82 -5.91
C TYR A 12 -8.56 0.33 -5.91
N VAL A 13 -9.40 -0.50 -5.32
CA VAL A 13 -9.17 -1.94 -5.36
C VAL A 13 -9.27 -2.40 -6.80
N GLY A 14 -8.23 -3.11 -7.25
CA GLY A 14 -8.14 -3.55 -8.64
C GLY A 14 -7.50 -2.54 -9.57
N LYS A 15 -7.18 -1.35 -9.07
CA LYS A 15 -6.53 -0.32 -9.88
C LYS A 15 -5.03 -0.38 -9.74
N GLN A 16 -4.35 0.09 -10.77
CA GLN A 16 -2.90 0.22 -10.73
C GLN A 16 -2.54 1.55 -10.12
N VAL A 17 -1.62 1.51 -9.18
CA VAL A 17 -1.20 2.74 -8.48
C VAL A 17 0.31 2.74 -8.32
N THR A 18 0.84 3.90 -8.03
CA THR A 18 2.25 4.08 -7.68
C THR A 18 2.30 4.67 -6.28
N ALA A 19 3.16 4.11 -5.45
CA ALA A 19 3.29 4.59 -4.08
C ALA A 19 4.75 4.76 -3.72
N LEU A 20 5.03 5.76 -2.89
CA LEU A 20 6.36 5.94 -2.34
C LEU A 20 6.44 5.15 -1.06
N MET A 21 7.34 4.17 -1.04
CA MET A 21 7.52 3.32 0.12
C MET A 21 8.28 4.09 1.20
N GLU A 22 7.89 3.89 2.45
CA GLU A 22 8.47 4.66 3.53
C GLU A 22 9.12 3.80 4.59
N GLU A 23 8.44 2.76 5.08
CA GLU A 23 8.98 1.99 6.18
C GLU A 23 8.55 0.54 6.11
N ALA A 24 9.31 -0.30 6.81
CA ALA A 24 8.99 -1.71 6.90
C ALA A 24 7.86 -1.90 7.91
N TYR A 25 7.04 -2.89 7.65
CA TYR A 25 5.89 -3.19 8.49
C TYR A 25 5.74 -4.71 8.56
N GLU A 26 5.70 -5.24 9.77
CA GLU A 26 5.53 -6.67 9.96
C GLU A 26 4.08 -6.97 10.33
N PHE A 27 3.50 -7.93 9.66
CA PHE A 27 2.13 -8.32 9.88
C PHE A 27 2.02 -9.83 9.72
N GLU A 28 1.58 -10.49 10.78
CA GLU A 28 1.37 -11.94 10.81
C GLU A 28 2.60 -12.71 10.32
N GLY A 29 3.77 -12.30 10.78
CA GLY A 29 5.00 -13.01 10.46
C GLY A 29 5.58 -12.70 9.09
N GLU A 30 4.96 -11.81 8.35
CA GLU A 30 5.42 -11.42 7.03
C GLU A 30 5.94 -9.99 7.06
N THR A 31 6.94 -9.72 6.25
CA THR A 31 7.51 -8.38 6.14
C THR A 31 6.94 -7.67 4.93
N TYR A 32 6.42 -6.48 5.16
CA TYR A 32 5.88 -5.62 4.12
C TYR A 32 6.57 -4.28 4.17
N PHE A 33 6.49 -3.54 3.09
CA PHE A 33 6.83 -2.12 3.09
C PHE A 33 5.57 -1.34 2.86
N THR A 34 5.38 -0.28 3.63
CA THR A 34 4.19 0.55 3.52
C THR A 34 4.55 1.91 2.97
N GLY A 35 3.58 2.50 2.32
CA GLY A 35 3.74 3.83 1.79
C GLY A 35 2.39 4.38 1.38
N TYR A 36 2.42 5.55 0.76
CA TYR A 36 1.21 6.23 0.35
C TYR A 36 1.23 6.50 -1.14
N THR A 37 0.08 6.34 -1.78
CA THR A 37 -0.10 6.81 -3.13
C THR A 37 -0.27 8.33 -3.08
N LYS A 38 -0.25 8.95 -4.25
CA LYS A 38 -0.45 10.40 -4.27
C LYS A 38 -1.88 10.77 -3.86
N GLU A 39 -2.78 9.80 -3.87
CA GLU A 39 -4.14 10.00 -3.38
C GLU A 39 -4.27 9.75 -1.88
N TYR A 40 -3.15 9.52 -1.21
CA TYR A 40 -3.11 9.27 0.23
C TYR A 40 -3.73 7.95 0.64
N VAL A 41 -3.76 6.98 -0.25
CA VAL A 41 -4.17 5.64 0.10
C VAL A 41 -2.95 4.90 0.64
N LYS A 42 -3.04 4.40 1.86
CA LYS A 42 -1.93 3.66 2.46
C LYS A 42 -1.94 2.24 1.95
N ILE A 43 -0.80 1.81 1.42
CA ILE A 43 -0.69 0.49 0.86
C ILE A 43 0.52 -0.23 1.45
N ALA A 44 0.50 -1.56 1.34
CA ALA A 44 1.62 -2.39 1.78
C ALA A 44 1.97 -3.36 0.67
N VAL A 45 3.26 -3.54 0.47
CA VAL A 45 3.79 -4.46 -0.54
C VAL A 45 4.65 -5.48 0.18
N LYS A 46 4.34 -6.76 -0.01
CA LYS A 46 5.15 -7.81 0.58
C LYS A 46 6.50 -7.85 -0.13
N SER A 47 7.56 -7.68 0.63
CA SER A 47 8.90 -7.63 0.04
C SER A 47 9.93 -7.97 1.10
N ALA A 48 10.90 -8.79 0.71
CA ALA A 48 12.07 -9.06 1.56
C ALA A 48 13.19 -8.06 1.31
N ALA A 49 13.08 -7.25 0.26
CA ALA A 49 14.09 -6.26 -0.06
C ALA A 49 13.71 -4.92 0.52
N ASP A 50 14.71 -4.08 0.73
CA ASP A 50 14.50 -2.73 1.26
C ASP A 50 13.95 -1.84 0.16
N LEU A 51 12.71 -1.42 0.31
CA LEU A 51 12.05 -0.57 -0.67
C LEU A 51 11.91 0.87 -0.17
N SER A 52 12.50 1.20 0.97
CA SER A 52 12.31 2.54 1.52
C SER A 52 12.82 3.60 0.56
N ASN A 53 12.06 4.69 0.46
CA ASN A 53 12.34 5.83 -0.41
C ASN A 53 12.32 5.47 -1.89
N GLN A 54 11.63 4.39 -2.25
CA GLN A 54 11.49 4.00 -3.64
C GLN A 54 10.03 4.05 -4.05
N PHE A 55 9.79 4.40 -5.31
CA PHE A 55 8.46 4.32 -5.87
C PHE A 55 8.22 2.90 -6.36
N VAL A 56 7.06 2.36 -6.01
CA VAL A 56 6.68 1.01 -6.40
C VAL A 56 5.33 1.08 -7.09
N LYS A 57 5.24 0.40 -8.22
CA LYS A 57 3.99 0.31 -8.97
C LYS A 57 3.38 -1.05 -8.77
N GLY A 58 2.08 -1.08 -8.65
CA GLY A 58 1.40 -2.34 -8.49
C GLY A 58 -0.10 -2.19 -8.57
N THR A 59 -0.79 -3.28 -8.30
CA THR A 59 -2.24 -3.33 -8.32
C THR A 59 -2.74 -3.55 -6.89
N ILE A 60 -3.70 -2.74 -6.47
CA ILE A 60 -4.32 -2.92 -5.17
C ILE A 60 -5.23 -4.12 -5.24
N ARG A 61 -4.99 -5.11 -4.38
CA ARG A 61 -5.72 -6.36 -4.40
C ARG A 61 -6.83 -6.44 -3.36
N GLY A 62 -6.73 -5.64 -2.33
CA GLY A 62 -7.72 -5.68 -1.28
C GLY A 62 -7.15 -5.09 -0.02
N ARG A 63 -7.81 -5.36 1.08
CA ARG A 63 -7.46 -4.76 2.36
C ARG A 63 -6.57 -5.70 3.16
N LEU A 64 -5.42 -5.20 3.61
CA LEU A 64 -4.56 -5.96 4.50
C LEU A 64 -4.98 -5.76 5.94
N THR A 65 -5.22 -4.53 6.32
CA THR A 65 -5.78 -4.17 7.62
C THR A 65 -6.86 -3.12 7.40
N ASP A 66 -7.45 -2.63 8.49
CA ASP A 66 -8.51 -1.63 8.36
C ASP A 66 -8.08 -0.40 7.59
N ASP A 67 -6.81 -0.03 7.71
CA ASP A 67 -6.31 1.21 7.11
C ASP A 67 -5.33 0.99 5.98
N ILE A 68 -4.91 -0.25 5.75
CA ILE A 68 -3.83 -0.52 4.81
C ILE A 68 -4.32 -1.48 3.75
N TYR A 69 -4.12 -1.14 2.50
CA TYR A 69 -4.48 -2.00 1.38
C TYR A 69 -3.26 -2.75 0.89
N LEU A 70 -3.47 -3.98 0.50
CA LEU A 70 -2.40 -4.82 -0.03
C LEU A 70 -2.22 -4.53 -1.50
N MET A 71 -0.99 -4.24 -1.89
CA MET A 71 -0.65 -4.01 -3.28
C MET A 71 0.29 -5.12 -3.73
N VAL A 72 0.05 -5.63 -4.93
CA VAL A 72 0.93 -6.61 -5.53
C VAL A 72 1.72 -5.91 -6.63
N GLU A 73 3.04 -6.00 -6.50
CA GLU A 73 3.94 -5.35 -7.45
C GLU A 73 3.83 -5.98 -8.83
N PHE A 74 4.00 -5.15 -9.87
CA PHE A 74 4.02 -5.66 -11.24
C PHE A 74 5.20 -6.59 -11.49
#